data_11c19dfa4e8b370d2083acb08b3da127
#
_entry.id   11c19dfa4e8b370d2083acb08b3da127
#
_cell.length_a   1.000
_cell.length_b   1.000
_cell.length_c   1.000
_cell.angle_alpha   90.00
_cell.angle_beta   90.00
_cell.angle_gamma   90.00
#
_symmetry.space_group_name_H-M   'P 1'
#
loop_
_entity.id
_entity.type
_entity.pdbx_description
1 polymer ?
#
loop_
_entity_poly.entity_id
_entity_poly.type
_entity_poly.pdbx_seq_one_letter_code
_entity_poly.pdbx_strand_id
1 'polypeptide(L)'
;GNLDQEIQKILLTVDVTQAVVDEAINLKADLILAHHPFLLKGVNSIQEQSSKGSVVSKLIKHDIALFSAHTNADVQLNGTSVEIAKRLGLRSLRPLIQTPVGYGIGVVGETDLSMLELAAALDVNIPQTATGIRGTGDFDDVLKKVAICAGAGDSYLQEALDSGADLYITSDLRHHPALEIMEQAKARGINFNLLDIPHWAAEYVWLERAKSDLESTGLEIEICDIRTDVFNFLINLPP
;
A
#
# COMPACT_ATOMS: atom_id res chain seq x y z
N GLY A 1 14.82 -16.85 -8.88
CA GLY A 1 15.83 -16.41 -9.87
C GLY A 1 17.25 -16.68 -9.41
N ASN A 2 18.17 -16.44 -10.27
CA ASN A 2 19.59 -16.51 -10.00
C ASN A 2 20.14 -15.08 -9.81
N LEU A 3 21.09 -14.89 -8.87
CA LEU A 3 21.70 -13.57 -8.63
C LEU A 3 22.53 -13.06 -9.83
N ASP A 4 23.01 -13.96 -10.68
CA ASP A 4 23.79 -13.64 -11.88
C ASP A 4 22.91 -13.52 -13.14
N GLN A 5 21.58 -13.61 -13.02
CA GLN A 5 20.65 -13.48 -14.14
C GLN A 5 20.67 -12.05 -14.69
N GLU A 6 20.87 -11.92 -15.99
CA GLU A 6 20.74 -10.64 -16.68
C GLU A 6 19.26 -10.23 -16.74
N ILE A 7 18.98 -9.01 -16.34
CA ILE A 7 17.65 -8.44 -16.38
C ILE A 7 17.63 -7.32 -17.40
N GLN A 8 16.69 -7.35 -18.32
CA GLN A 8 16.43 -6.30 -19.31
C GLN A 8 15.04 -5.70 -19.13
N LYS A 9 14.05 -6.54 -18.72
CA LYS A 9 12.66 -6.10 -18.53
C LYS A 9 12.13 -6.50 -17.17
N ILE A 10 11.51 -5.51 -16.49
CA ILE A 10 10.90 -5.66 -15.16
C ILE A 10 9.39 -5.43 -15.25
N LEU A 11 8.60 -6.31 -14.64
CA LEU A 11 7.18 -6.09 -14.37
C LEU A 11 7.01 -5.72 -12.89
N LEU A 12 6.48 -4.52 -12.62
CA LEU A 12 6.15 -4.04 -11.27
C LEU A 12 4.72 -4.44 -10.90
N THR A 13 4.51 -4.90 -9.69
CA THR A 13 3.18 -5.27 -9.19
C THR A 13 3.07 -5.11 -7.67
N VAL A 14 1.86 -5.02 -7.13
CA VAL A 14 1.65 -5.12 -5.69
C VAL A 14 1.73 -6.59 -5.26
N ASP A 15 0.91 -7.45 -5.84
CA ASP A 15 0.81 -8.87 -5.48
C ASP A 15 1.30 -9.79 -6.58
N VAL A 16 1.73 -10.99 -6.20
CA VAL A 16 2.10 -12.06 -7.14
C VAL A 16 0.98 -13.07 -7.21
N THR A 17 0.19 -13.01 -8.30
CA THR A 17 -0.87 -13.97 -8.61
C THR A 17 -0.56 -14.76 -9.87
N GLN A 18 -1.35 -15.80 -10.18
CA GLN A 18 -1.20 -16.53 -11.44
C GLN A 18 -1.37 -15.61 -12.65
N ALA A 19 -2.37 -14.71 -12.62
CA ALA A 19 -2.62 -13.76 -13.69
C ALA A 19 -1.44 -12.81 -13.92
N VAL A 20 -0.82 -12.31 -12.85
CA VAL A 20 0.39 -11.46 -12.92
C VAL A 20 1.57 -12.20 -13.53
N VAL A 21 1.76 -13.49 -13.17
CA VAL A 21 2.84 -14.30 -13.75
C VAL A 21 2.55 -14.62 -15.21
N ASP A 22 1.31 -14.89 -15.58
CA ASP A 22 0.92 -15.08 -16.99
C ASP A 22 1.18 -13.81 -17.81
N GLU A 23 0.92 -12.63 -17.25
CA GLU A 23 1.24 -11.35 -17.89
C GLU A 23 2.76 -11.14 -18.00
N ALA A 24 3.56 -11.48 -16.99
CA ALA A 24 5.01 -11.41 -17.06
C ALA A 24 5.56 -12.32 -18.18
N ILE A 25 4.97 -13.50 -18.37
CA ILE A 25 5.32 -14.41 -19.47
C ILE A 25 4.97 -13.78 -20.82
N ASN A 26 3.76 -13.20 -20.95
CA ASN A 26 3.32 -12.55 -22.20
C ASN A 26 4.21 -11.38 -22.59
N LEU A 27 4.61 -10.58 -21.62
CA LEU A 27 5.49 -9.42 -21.76
C LEU A 27 6.97 -9.81 -21.92
N LYS A 28 7.31 -11.10 -21.69
CA LYS A 28 8.70 -11.60 -21.66
C LYS A 28 9.55 -10.84 -20.63
N ALA A 29 8.96 -10.58 -19.46
CA ALA A 29 9.70 -9.97 -18.36
C ALA A 29 10.71 -10.96 -17.77
N ASP A 30 11.91 -10.46 -17.45
CA ASP A 30 12.96 -11.25 -16.80
C ASP A 30 12.80 -11.26 -15.27
N LEU A 31 12.15 -10.21 -14.73
CA LEU A 31 11.96 -10.02 -13.30
C LEU A 31 10.54 -9.51 -13.01
N ILE A 32 9.89 -10.11 -12.03
CA ILE A 32 8.76 -9.50 -11.33
C ILE A 32 9.31 -8.83 -10.07
N LEU A 33 9.16 -7.52 -9.96
CA LEU A 33 9.39 -6.77 -8.72
C LEU A 33 8.02 -6.52 -8.09
N ALA A 34 7.74 -7.25 -7.01
CA ALA A 34 6.49 -7.16 -6.28
C ALA A 34 6.65 -6.39 -4.98
N HIS A 35 5.59 -5.70 -4.54
CA HIS A 35 5.57 -5.14 -3.18
C HIS A 35 5.43 -6.27 -2.16
N HIS A 36 4.42 -7.11 -2.29
CA HIS A 36 4.18 -8.18 -1.33
C HIS A 36 5.06 -9.42 -1.54
N PRO A 37 5.60 -10.00 -0.45
CA PRO A 37 6.29 -11.28 -0.51
C PRO A 37 5.33 -12.40 -0.93
N PHE A 38 5.66 -13.10 -2.02
CA PHE A 38 4.82 -14.19 -2.51
C PHE A 38 4.66 -15.33 -1.49
N LEU A 39 5.73 -15.67 -0.77
CA LEU A 39 5.74 -16.67 0.28
C LEU A 39 5.75 -15.99 1.67
N LEU A 40 4.78 -15.07 1.91
CA LEU A 40 4.63 -14.36 3.19
C LEU A 40 4.50 -15.32 4.37
N LYS A 41 3.83 -16.46 4.15
CA LYS A 41 3.81 -17.60 5.09
C LYS A 41 4.59 -18.75 4.48
N GLY A 42 5.44 -19.41 5.30
CA GLY A 42 6.19 -20.58 4.88
C GLY A 42 5.29 -21.68 4.31
N VAL A 43 5.76 -22.39 3.31
CA VAL A 43 5.08 -23.52 2.68
C VAL A 43 5.88 -24.80 2.84
N ASN A 44 5.20 -25.93 3.05
CA ASN A 44 5.85 -27.24 3.18
C ASN A 44 5.87 -28.01 1.85
N SER A 45 5.21 -27.50 0.81
CA SER A 45 5.13 -28.14 -0.49
C SER A 45 4.95 -27.09 -1.59
N ILE A 46 5.60 -27.33 -2.72
CA ILE A 46 5.46 -26.54 -3.95
C ILE A 46 4.95 -27.40 -5.11
N GLN A 47 4.09 -28.37 -4.81
CA GLN A 47 3.44 -29.18 -5.86
C GLN A 47 2.75 -28.29 -6.88
N GLU A 48 2.95 -28.54 -8.15
CA GLU A 48 2.44 -27.72 -9.26
C GLU A 48 0.92 -27.56 -9.25
N GLN A 49 0.19 -28.51 -8.67
CA GLN A 49 -1.28 -28.45 -8.51
C GLN A 49 -1.73 -27.52 -7.37
N SER A 50 -0.83 -27.08 -6.50
CA SER A 50 -1.15 -26.09 -5.47
C SER A 50 -1.07 -24.67 -6.02
N SER A 51 -1.80 -23.72 -5.43
CA SER A 51 -1.78 -22.31 -5.86
C SER A 51 -0.36 -21.70 -5.84
N LYS A 52 0.39 -21.94 -4.77
CA LYS A 52 1.77 -21.44 -4.65
C LYS A 52 2.73 -22.22 -5.56
N GLY A 53 2.61 -23.54 -5.62
CA GLY A 53 3.46 -24.40 -6.47
C GLY A 53 3.27 -24.14 -7.96
N SER A 54 2.04 -23.87 -8.42
CA SER A 54 1.75 -23.48 -9.80
C SER A 54 2.52 -22.22 -10.21
N VAL A 55 2.50 -21.19 -9.40
CA VAL A 55 3.21 -19.92 -9.64
C VAL A 55 4.72 -20.15 -9.64
N VAL A 56 5.26 -20.84 -8.63
CA VAL A 56 6.71 -21.15 -8.57
C VAL A 56 7.15 -21.97 -9.79
N SER A 57 6.35 -22.97 -10.19
CA SER A 57 6.65 -23.77 -11.37
C SER A 57 6.69 -22.94 -12.65
N LYS A 58 5.72 -22.02 -12.84
CA LYS A 58 5.71 -21.11 -14.00
C LYS A 58 6.95 -20.21 -14.01
N LEU A 59 7.27 -19.56 -12.90
CA LEU A 59 8.44 -18.69 -12.78
C LEU A 59 9.73 -19.44 -13.16
N ILE A 60 9.92 -20.66 -12.63
CA ILE A 60 11.11 -21.48 -12.93
C ILE A 60 11.14 -21.90 -14.40
N LYS A 61 10.01 -22.38 -14.96
CA LYS A 61 9.94 -22.85 -16.36
C LYS A 61 10.17 -21.74 -17.38
N HIS A 62 9.88 -20.48 -17.04
CA HIS A 62 10.04 -19.33 -17.91
C HIS A 62 11.25 -18.46 -17.57
N ASP A 63 12.09 -18.92 -16.62
CA ASP A 63 13.28 -18.21 -16.15
C ASP A 63 13.01 -16.78 -15.67
N ILE A 64 11.86 -16.57 -15.01
CA ILE A 64 11.46 -15.27 -14.46
C ILE A 64 11.90 -15.20 -13.00
N ALA A 65 12.73 -14.22 -12.68
CA ALA A 65 13.10 -13.92 -11.30
C ALA A 65 11.94 -13.22 -10.57
N LEU A 66 11.87 -13.38 -9.25
CA LEU A 66 10.92 -12.69 -8.40
C LEU A 66 11.67 -12.03 -7.23
N PHE A 67 11.49 -10.72 -7.08
CA PHE A 67 11.99 -9.95 -5.95
C PHE A 67 10.83 -9.24 -5.26
N SER A 68 10.82 -9.21 -3.93
CA SER A 68 9.80 -8.50 -3.15
C SER A 68 10.42 -7.34 -2.38
N ALA A 69 9.90 -6.14 -2.61
CA ALA A 69 10.26 -4.92 -1.90
C ALA A 69 9.09 -4.50 -1.01
N HIS A 70 9.03 -5.03 0.20
CA HIS A 70 7.96 -4.83 1.19
C HIS A 70 8.36 -3.71 2.19
N THR A 71 8.51 -4.02 3.46
CA THR A 71 8.88 -3.05 4.50
C THR A 71 10.16 -2.25 4.17
N ASN A 72 11.10 -2.85 3.44
CA ASN A 72 12.28 -2.15 2.95
C ASN A 72 11.96 -1.04 1.91
N ALA A 73 10.83 -1.14 1.22
CA ALA A 73 10.31 -0.06 0.37
C ALA A 73 9.53 0.97 1.21
N ASP A 74 8.72 0.51 2.19
CA ASP A 74 7.90 1.39 3.03
C ASP A 74 8.72 2.38 3.84
N VAL A 75 9.86 1.94 4.38
CA VAL A 75 10.75 2.77 5.23
C VAL A 75 11.61 3.77 4.45
N GLN A 76 11.48 3.85 3.14
CA GLN A 76 12.26 4.79 2.32
C GLN A 76 11.67 6.21 2.39
N LEU A 77 12.52 7.21 2.08
CA LEU A 77 12.10 8.62 1.97
C LEU A 77 10.99 8.82 0.91
N ASN A 78 10.89 7.90 -0.05
CA ASN A 78 9.88 7.86 -1.09
C ASN A 78 9.06 6.55 -0.99
N GLY A 79 8.83 6.07 0.24
CA GLY A 79 8.05 4.86 0.49
C GLY A 79 6.55 5.06 0.24
N THR A 80 5.79 3.98 0.34
CA THR A 80 4.35 3.92 0.03
C THR A 80 3.54 5.03 0.71
N SER A 81 3.68 5.20 2.02
CA SER A 81 2.96 6.22 2.80
C SER A 81 3.36 7.65 2.40
N VAL A 82 4.64 7.88 2.11
CA VAL A 82 5.15 9.20 1.72
C VAL A 82 4.63 9.58 0.34
N GLU A 83 4.50 8.64 -0.58
CA GLU A 83 3.94 8.91 -1.91
C GLU A 83 2.46 9.31 -1.82
N ILE A 84 1.65 8.67 -0.98
CA ILE A 84 0.28 9.12 -0.71
C ILE A 84 0.29 10.55 -0.14
N ALA A 85 1.11 10.82 0.87
CA ALA A 85 1.18 12.14 1.50
C ALA A 85 1.53 13.25 0.50
N LYS A 86 2.47 13.00 -0.41
CA LYS A 86 2.85 13.94 -1.48
C LYS A 86 1.70 14.19 -2.45
N ARG A 87 0.99 13.15 -2.88
CA ARG A 87 -0.18 13.26 -3.77
C ARG A 87 -1.33 14.04 -3.14
N LEU A 88 -1.47 13.96 -1.81
CA LEU A 88 -2.43 14.75 -1.03
C LEU A 88 -1.95 16.17 -0.75
N GLY A 89 -0.73 16.54 -1.15
CA GLY A 89 -0.16 17.86 -0.91
C GLY A 89 0.16 18.14 0.56
N LEU A 90 0.38 17.11 1.37
CA LEU A 90 0.76 17.30 2.77
C LEU A 90 2.16 17.93 2.88
N ARG A 91 2.30 18.82 3.85
CA ARG A 91 3.53 19.58 4.10
C ARG A 91 4.23 19.08 5.37
N SER A 92 5.47 19.52 5.59
CA SER A 92 6.25 19.25 6.83
C SER A 92 6.31 17.76 7.17
N LEU A 93 6.54 16.90 6.16
CA LEU A 93 6.50 15.45 6.33
C LEU A 93 7.58 14.96 7.30
N ARG A 94 7.18 14.12 8.25
CA ARG A 94 8.06 13.39 9.14
C ARG A 94 7.58 11.95 9.33
N PRO A 95 8.44 10.99 9.69
CA PRO A 95 7.98 9.64 9.96
C PRO A 95 6.97 9.60 11.13
N LEU A 96 5.97 8.74 11.03
CA LEU A 96 5.07 8.42 12.14
C LEU A 96 5.86 7.69 13.22
N ILE A 97 6.64 6.69 12.82
CA ILE A 97 7.53 5.94 13.71
C ILE A 97 8.95 6.02 13.16
N GLN A 98 9.86 6.53 13.99
CA GLN A 98 11.27 6.56 13.66
C GLN A 98 11.85 5.14 13.71
N THR A 99 12.62 4.77 12.69
CA THR A 99 13.34 3.49 12.66
C THR A 99 14.86 3.74 12.63
N PRO A 100 15.68 2.77 13.07
CA PRO A 100 17.15 2.88 13.01
C PRO A 100 17.69 2.93 11.57
N VAL A 101 16.93 2.41 10.61
CA VAL A 101 17.31 2.31 9.19
C VAL A 101 16.18 2.90 8.35
N GLY A 102 16.54 3.65 7.33
CA GLY A 102 15.58 4.29 6.44
C GLY A 102 14.97 5.56 7.03
N TYR A 103 13.87 6.01 6.41
CA TYR A 103 13.13 7.20 6.84
C TYR A 103 12.28 6.90 8.08
N GLY A 104 11.52 5.80 8.07
CA GLY A 104 10.63 5.39 9.15
C GLY A 104 9.36 4.72 8.62
N ILE A 105 8.52 4.23 9.52
CA ILE A 105 7.23 3.61 9.18
C ILE A 105 6.14 4.67 9.21
N GLY A 106 5.32 4.71 8.14
CA GLY A 106 4.28 5.70 7.99
C GLY A 106 4.80 7.13 7.92
N VAL A 107 3.92 8.08 7.79
CA VAL A 107 4.25 9.50 7.70
C VAL A 107 3.21 10.35 8.41
N VAL A 108 3.63 11.47 8.96
CA VAL A 108 2.76 12.53 9.47
C VAL A 108 3.06 13.79 8.70
N GLY A 109 2.01 14.47 8.24
CA GLY A 109 2.13 15.74 7.51
C GLY A 109 1.06 16.75 7.94
N GLU A 110 1.22 17.99 7.52
CA GLU A 110 0.31 19.10 7.80
C GLU A 110 -0.55 19.40 6.58
N THR A 111 -1.80 19.82 6.84
CA THR A 111 -2.75 20.24 5.81
C THR A 111 -3.63 21.36 6.36
N ASP A 112 -4.40 22.00 5.47
CA ASP A 112 -5.50 22.92 5.83
C ASP A 112 -6.81 22.52 5.12
N LEU A 113 -6.84 21.29 4.54
CA LEU A 113 -8.01 20.76 3.86
C LEU A 113 -9.08 20.32 4.86
N SER A 114 -10.33 20.38 4.46
CA SER A 114 -11.42 19.70 5.15
C SER A 114 -11.34 18.19 4.92
N MET A 115 -12.06 17.41 5.74
CA MET A 115 -12.18 15.97 5.58
C MET A 115 -12.71 15.62 4.18
N LEU A 116 -13.71 16.35 3.67
CA LEU A 116 -14.25 16.11 2.33
C LEU A 116 -13.23 16.36 1.23
N GLU A 117 -12.53 17.49 1.29
CA GLU A 117 -11.51 17.82 0.30
C GLU A 117 -10.37 16.79 0.27
N LEU A 118 -9.93 16.36 1.45
CA LEU A 118 -8.87 15.36 1.56
C LEU A 118 -9.34 13.98 1.09
N ALA A 119 -10.55 13.54 1.47
CA ALA A 119 -11.13 12.29 1.00
C ALA A 119 -11.33 12.28 -0.52
N ALA A 120 -11.80 13.39 -1.10
CA ALA A 120 -11.93 13.55 -2.54
C ALA A 120 -10.56 13.53 -3.26
N ALA A 121 -9.57 14.22 -2.69
CA ALA A 121 -8.20 14.17 -3.21
C ALA A 121 -7.64 12.75 -3.16
N LEU A 122 -7.90 12.01 -2.10
CA LEU A 122 -7.48 10.62 -1.96
C LEU A 122 -8.15 9.72 -3.01
N ASP A 123 -9.47 9.86 -3.21
CA ASP A 123 -10.25 9.07 -4.17
C ASP A 123 -9.75 9.21 -5.61
N VAL A 124 -9.27 10.39 -6.01
CA VAL A 124 -8.73 10.61 -7.36
C VAL A 124 -7.25 10.23 -7.50
N ASN A 125 -6.53 10.06 -6.40
CA ASN A 125 -5.09 9.78 -6.39
C ASN A 125 -4.73 8.31 -6.15
N ILE A 126 -5.71 7.46 -5.82
CA ILE A 126 -5.54 6.01 -5.71
C ILE A 126 -6.42 5.28 -6.74
N PRO A 127 -6.04 4.07 -7.17
CA PRO A 127 -6.89 3.30 -8.07
C PRO A 127 -8.25 2.99 -7.47
N GLN A 128 -9.29 3.05 -8.29
CA GLN A 128 -10.66 2.74 -7.87
C GLN A 128 -10.83 1.25 -7.58
N THR A 129 -11.49 0.95 -6.46
CA THR A 129 -11.84 -0.42 -6.06
C THR A 129 -13.33 -0.52 -5.73
N ALA A 130 -13.84 -1.73 -5.62
CA ALA A 130 -15.25 -1.95 -5.32
C ALA A 130 -15.63 -1.52 -3.89
N THR A 131 -14.71 -1.57 -2.94
CA THR A 131 -14.98 -1.23 -1.53
C THR A 131 -14.89 0.26 -1.24
N GLY A 132 -14.15 1.02 -2.06
CA GLY A 132 -13.98 2.46 -1.88
C GLY A 132 -13.31 2.83 -0.55
N ILE A 133 -13.47 4.09 -0.15
CA ILE A 133 -12.95 4.66 1.09
C ILE A 133 -14.07 4.71 2.11
N ARG A 134 -13.81 4.28 3.33
CA ARG A 134 -14.73 4.42 4.47
C ARG A 134 -14.06 5.18 5.61
N GLY A 135 -14.82 5.97 6.37
CA GLY A 135 -14.21 6.81 7.41
C GLY A 135 -15.15 7.15 8.55
N THR A 136 -14.59 7.90 9.51
CA THR A 136 -15.28 8.48 10.65
C THR A 136 -15.19 10.01 10.60
N GLY A 137 -15.97 10.71 11.42
CA GLY A 137 -15.97 12.18 11.52
C GLY A 137 -16.93 12.86 10.57
N ASP A 138 -16.89 14.18 10.56
CA ASP A 138 -17.74 15.02 9.73
C ASP A 138 -16.96 15.54 8.51
N PHE A 139 -17.62 15.64 7.37
CA PHE A 139 -17.00 16.12 6.12
C PHE A 139 -16.50 17.58 6.22
N ASP A 140 -17.07 18.37 7.09
CA ASP A 140 -16.70 19.77 7.29
C ASP A 140 -15.56 19.96 8.31
N ASP A 141 -15.07 18.87 8.95
CA ASP A 141 -13.91 18.92 9.86
C ASP A 141 -12.69 19.46 9.13
N VAL A 142 -12.13 20.57 9.64
CA VAL A 142 -10.87 21.14 9.12
C VAL A 142 -9.70 20.43 9.76
N LEU A 143 -8.93 19.76 8.94
CA LEU A 143 -7.77 18.98 9.38
C LEU A 143 -6.51 19.87 9.46
N LYS A 144 -5.66 19.62 10.44
CA LYS A 144 -4.36 20.27 10.56
C LYS A 144 -3.20 19.30 10.39
N LYS A 145 -3.39 18.08 10.85
CA LYS A 145 -2.35 17.07 10.83
C LYS A 145 -2.93 15.70 10.46
N VAL A 146 -2.31 15.05 9.52
CA VAL A 146 -2.72 13.75 8.99
C VAL A 146 -1.57 12.75 9.17
N ALA A 147 -1.87 11.61 9.76
CA ALA A 147 -0.98 10.45 9.79
C ALA A 147 -1.41 9.46 8.70
N ILE A 148 -0.44 8.83 8.03
CA ILE A 148 -0.68 7.85 6.97
C ILE A 148 0.22 6.64 7.19
N CYS A 149 -0.36 5.45 7.12
CA CYS A 149 0.37 4.20 6.97
C CYS A 149 -0.32 3.39 5.86
N ALA A 150 0.26 3.39 4.65
CA ALA A 150 -0.23 2.58 3.54
C ALA A 150 -0.14 1.09 3.89
N GLY A 151 -1.10 0.30 3.40
CA GLY A 151 -1.23 -1.08 3.83
C GLY A 151 -1.86 -1.24 5.22
N ALA A 152 -1.76 -2.43 5.82
CA ALA A 152 -2.38 -2.76 7.10
C ALA A 152 -1.69 -2.06 8.28
N GLY A 153 -2.27 -0.97 8.78
CA GLY A 153 -1.69 -0.13 9.82
C GLY A 153 -2.47 -0.10 11.14
N ASP A 154 -3.34 -1.06 11.39
CA ASP A 154 -4.12 -1.09 12.65
C ASP A 154 -3.25 -1.27 13.91
N SER A 155 -2.03 -1.78 13.76
CA SER A 155 -1.05 -1.87 14.85
C SER A 155 -0.40 -0.54 15.23
N TYR A 156 -0.61 0.52 14.42
CA TYR A 156 -0.02 1.86 14.63
C TYR A 156 -1.06 2.92 15.01
N LEU A 157 -2.28 2.51 15.35
CA LEU A 157 -3.36 3.41 15.76
C LEU A 157 -2.99 4.27 16.97
N GLN A 158 -2.26 3.69 17.94
CA GLN A 158 -1.83 4.41 19.13
C GLN A 158 -0.81 5.50 18.79
N GLU A 159 0.18 5.17 17.97
CA GLU A 159 1.21 6.11 17.51
C GLU A 159 0.59 7.23 16.67
N ALA A 160 -0.41 6.92 15.86
CA ALA A 160 -1.14 7.93 15.09
C ALA A 160 -1.87 8.91 16.02
N LEU A 161 -2.62 8.42 17.01
CA LEU A 161 -3.29 9.26 18.02
C LEU A 161 -2.28 10.11 18.80
N ASP A 162 -1.18 9.51 19.26
CA ASP A 162 -0.17 10.18 20.09
C ASP A 162 0.70 11.15 19.27
N SER A 163 0.72 11.03 17.95
CA SER A 163 1.39 11.99 17.06
C SER A 163 0.69 13.36 17.05
N GLY A 164 -0.54 13.43 17.56
CA GLY A 164 -1.42 14.59 17.52
C GLY A 164 -2.04 14.80 16.15
N ALA A 165 -2.21 13.75 15.34
CA ALA A 165 -2.95 13.80 14.10
C ALA A 165 -4.46 13.92 14.36
N ASP A 166 -5.16 14.65 13.50
CA ASP A 166 -6.61 14.77 13.49
C ASP A 166 -7.25 13.62 12.70
N LEU A 167 -6.46 13.04 11.80
CA LEU A 167 -6.87 11.96 10.92
C LEU A 167 -5.75 10.93 10.76
N TYR A 168 -6.12 9.66 10.79
CA TYR A 168 -5.24 8.57 10.41
C TYR A 168 -5.79 7.82 9.19
N ILE A 169 -5.00 7.73 8.14
CA ILE A 169 -5.30 7.02 6.89
C ILE A 169 -4.50 5.72 6.87
N THR A 170 -5.18 4.59 6.73
CA THR A 170 -4.55 3.27 6.65
C THR A 170 -5.48 2.28 5.95
N SER A 171 -5.12 0.99 5.95
CA SER A 171 -5.94 -0.09 5.37
C SER A 171 -6.19 -1.20 6.39
N ASP A 172 -7.16 -2.07 6.07
CA ASP A 172 -7.46 -3.30 6.81
C ASP A 172 -7.81 -3.06 8.29
N LEU A 173 -8.49 -1.95 8.59
CA LEU A 173 -8.91 -1.65 9.96
C LEU A 173 -9.90 -2.69 10.48
N ARG A 174 -9.48 -3.44 11.49
CA ARG A 174 -10.33 -4.38 12.21
C ARG A 174 -11.25 -3.64 13.18
N HIS A 175 -12.45 -4.20 13.39
CA HIS A 175 -13.50 -3.59 14.19
C HIS A 175 -13.03 -3.16 15.60
N HIS A 176 -12.46 -4.08 16.38
CA HIS A 176 -12.10 -3.79 17.77
C HIS A 176 -10.97 -2.76 17.90
N PRO A 177 -9.83 -2.86 17.19
CA PRO A 177 -8.80 -1.82 17.26
C PRO A 177 -9.31 -0.43 16.87
N ALA A 178 -10.13 -0.35 15.82
CA ALA A 178 -10.73 0.92 15.39
C ALA A 178 -11.69 1.48 16.44
N LEU A 179 -12.57 0.65 17.00
CA LEU A 179 -13.49 1.07 18.06
C LEU A 179 -12.74 1.56 19.31
N GLU A 180 -11.77 0.79 19.77
CA GLU A 180 -11.01 1.09 20.98
C GLU A 180 -10.23 2.40 20.89
N ILE A 181 -9.58 2.66 19.75
CA ILE A 181 -8.83 3.91 19.57
C ILE A 181 -9.76 5.13 19.50
N MET A 182 -10.95 5.00 18.87
CA MET A 182 -11.95 6.06 18.82
C MET A 182 -12.50 6.38 20.21
N GLU A 183 -12.81 5.36 21.03
CA GLU A 183 -13.25 5.56 22.41
C GLU A 183 -12.14 6.18 23.28
N GLN A 184 -10.89 5.79 23.08
CA GLN A 184 -9.74 6.38 23.76
C GLN A 184 -9.55 7.85 23.39
N ALA A 185 -9.64 8.21 22.10
CA ALA A 185 -9.56 9.58 21.64
C ALA A 185 -10.65 10.44 22.28
N LYS A 186 -11.90 9.94 22.27
CA LYS A 186 -13.05 10.58 22.90
C LYS A 186 -12.84 10.79 24.41
N ALA A 187 -12.38 9.77 25.14
CA ALA A 187 -12.08 9.87 26.57
C ALA A 187 -11.01 10.90 26.90
N ARG A 188 -10.07 11.15 25.96
CA ARG A 188 -9.02 12.17 26.07
C ARG A 188 -9.46 13.56 25.56
N GLY A 189 -10.66 13.68 25.02
CA GLY A 189 -11.16 14.92 24.42
C GLY A 189 -10.42 15.32 23.15
N ILE A 190 -9.88 14.34 22.41
CA ILE A 190 -9.14 14.55 21.16
C ILE A 190 -10.10 14.31 19.99
N ASN A 191 -10.21 15.27 19.06
CA ASN A 191 -10.87 15.04 17.79
C ASN A 191 -9.91 14.24 16.88
N PHE A 192 -10.18 12.95 16.73
CA PHE A 192 -9.37 12.01 15.97
C PHE A 192 -10.27 11.19 15.06
N ASN A 193 -9.90 11.05 13.82
CA ASN A 193 -10.68 10.39 12.79
C ASN A 193 -9.88 9.32 12.07
N LEU A 194 -10.58 8.41 11.40
CA LEU A 194 -10.02 7.30 10.65
C LEU A 194 -10.52 7.35 9.21
N LEU A 195 -9.63 7.12 8.24
CA LEU A 195 -9.98 6.69 6.89
C LEU A 195 -9.34 5.33 6.62
N ASP A 196 -10.18 4.37 6.27
CA ASP A 196 -9.78 3.03 5.84
C ASP A 196 -9.90 2.94 4.32
N ILE A 197 -8.75 2.83 3.67
CA ILE A 197 -8.62 2.81 2.22
C ILE A 197 -8.28 1.40 1.72
N PRO A 198 -8.63 1.03 0.49
CA PRO A 198 -8.31 -0.28 -0.03
C PRO A 198 -6.81 -0.54 -0.05
N HIS A 199 -6.37 -1.63 0.56
CA HIS A 199 -4.97 -1.99 0.77
C HIS A 199 -4.17 -1.97 -0.54
N TRP A 200 -4.62 -2.74 -1.54
CA TRP A 200 -3.99 -2.80 -2.85
C TRP A 200 -3.87 -1.41 -3.50
N ALA A 201 -4.93 -0.59 -3.42
CA ALA A 201 -4.92 0.74 -4.02
C ALA A 201 -3.95 1.71 -3.32
N ALA A 202 -3.84 1.59 -2.00
CA ALA A 202 -2.89 2.39 -1.21
C ALA A 202 -1.44 2.12 -1.63
N GLU A 203 -1.10 0.87 -1.92
CA GLU A 203 0.26 0.46 -2.25
C GLU A 203 0.56 0.55 -3.75
N TYR A 204 -0.47 0.48 -4.60
CA TYR A 204 -0.31 0.60 -6.05
C TYR A 204 0.35 1.92 -6.45
N VAL A 205 0.06 3.01 -5.75
CA VAL A 205 0.64 4.33 -6.04
C VAL A 205 2.17 4.36 -5.96
N TRP A 206 2.75 3.49 -5.15
CA TRP A 206 4.20 3.35 -5.05
C TRP A 206 4.84 2.77 -6.32
N LEU A 207 4.11 2.00 -7.13
CA LEU A 207 4.66 1.39 -8.36
C LEU A 207 5.15 2.44 -9.36
N GLU A 208 4.46 3.57 -9.47
CA GLU A 208 4.92 4.69 -10.32
C GLU A 208 6.23 5.29 -9.79
N ARG A 209 6.34 5.39 -8.48
CA ARG A 209 7.57 5.84 -7.84
C ARG A 209 8.71 4.85 -8.06
N ALA A 210 8.47 3.56 -7.85
CA ALA A 210 9.44 2.50 -8.10
C ALA A 210 9.90 2.49 -9.55
N LYS A 211 8.98 2.67 -10.51
CA LYS A 211 9.31 2.83 -11.93
C LYS A 211 10.27 3.99 -12.15
N SER A 212 9.94 5.17 -11.64
CA SER A 212 10.78 6.37 -11.78
C SER A 212 12.16 6.21 -11.14
N ASP A 213 12.25 5.59 -9.96
CA ASP A 213 13.54 5.33 -9.30
C ASP A 213 14.44 4.38 -10.10
N LEU A 214 13.85 3.49 -10.87
CA LEU A 214 14.56 2.52 -11.72
C LEU A 214 14.87 3.02 -13.13
N GLU A 215 14.29 4.15 -13.59
CA GLU A 215 14.52 4.68 -14.95
C GLU A 215 16.01 4.88 -15.28
N SER A 216 16.82 5.28 -14.28
CA SER A 216 18.26 5.49 -14.46
C SER A 216 19.04 4.21 -14.76
N THR A 217 18.47 3.04 -14.58
CA THR A 217 19.12 1.75 -14.89
C THR A 217 19.14 1.46 -16.38
N GLY A 218 18.30 2.12 -17.18
CA GLY A 218 18.14 1.86 -18.61
C GLY A 218 17.37 0.57 -18.93
N LEU A 219 16.76 -0.07 -17.93
CA LEU A 219 15.94 -1.26 -18.11
C LEU A 219 14.54 -0.88 -18.64
N GLU A 220 13.89 -1.81 -19.31
CA GLU A 220 12.48 -1.68 -19.66
C GLU A 220 11.61 -1.99 -18.44
N ILE A 221 10.74 -1.05 -18.03
CA ILE A 221 9.95 -1.18 -16.82
C ILE A 221 8.48 -0.97 -17.12
N GLU A 222 7.69 -2.00 -16.85
CA GLU A 222 6.24 -2.01 -17.00
C GLU A 222 5.56 -2.10 -15.63
N ILE A 223 4.44 -1.39 -15.46
CA ILE A 223 3.57 -1.56 -14.29
C ILE A 223 2.43 -2.48 -14.71
N CYS A 224 2.17 -3.50 -13.90
CA CYS A 224 1.09 -4.45 -14.13
C CYS A 224 -0.27 -3.79 -13.89
N ASP A 225 -1.12 -3.79 -14.91
CA ASP A 225 -2.48 -3.21 -14.84
C ASP A 225 -3.50 -4.16 -14.19
N ILE A 226 -3.10 -5.40 -13.87
CA ILE A 226 -3.99 -6.37 -13.26
C ILE A 226 -4.28 -5.96 -11.83
N ARG A 227 -5.56 -5.64 -11.58
CA ARG A 227 -6.04 -5.40 -10.22
C ARG A 227 -6.08 -6.70 -9.43
N THR A 228 -5.29 -6.77 -8.36
CA THR A 228 -5.23 -7.94 -7.46
C THR A 228 -6.10 -7.79 -6.21
N ASP A 229 -6.77 -6.63 -6.02
CA ASP A 229 -7.85 -6.51 -5.05
C ASP A 229 -8.95 -7.54 -5.35
N VAL A 230 -9.25 -8.38 -4.36
CA VAL A 230 -10.17 -9.52 -4.52
C VAL A 230 -11.65 -9.13 -4.51
N PHE A 231 -11.98 -7.95 -3.95
CA PHE A 231 -13.35 -7.49 -3.87
C PHE A 231 -13.76 -6.79 -5.17
N ASN A 232 -14.87 -7.23 -5.77
CA ASN A 232 -15.34 -6.74 -7.06
C ASN A 232 -16.73 -6.11 -7.03
N PHE A 233 -17.40 -6.11 -5.87
CA PHE A 233 -18.65 -5.39 -5.65
C PHE A 233 -18.82 -4.99 -4.19
N LEU A 234 -19.61 -3.94 -3.95
CA LEU A 234 -20.12 -3.52 -2.64
C LEU A 234 -21.65 -3.47 -2.70
N ILE A 235 -22.30 -4.03 -1.69
CA ILE A 235 -23.77 -3.92 -1.56
C ILE A 235 -24.08 -2.87 -0.50
N ASN A 236 -24.71 -1.78 -0.93
CA ASN A 236 -25.24 -0.74 -0.06
C ASN A 236 -26.70 -0.48 -0.43
N LEU A 237 -27.56 -1.42 0.00
CA LEU A 237 -29.00 -1.29 -0.25
C LEU A 237 -29.58 -0.23 0.68
N PRO A 238 -30.47 0.65 0.19
CA PRO A 238 -31.19 1.58 1.05
C PRO A 238 -32.02 0.80 2.08
N PRO A 239 -32.19 1.31 3.32
CA PRO A 239 -32.99 0.70 4.36
C PRO A 239 -34.47 0.58 3.98
#